data_1887af1f2604c9735284e8b264d50c34
#
_entry.id   1887af1f2604c9735284e8b264d50c34
#
_cell.length_a   1.000
_cell.length_b   1.000
_cell.length_c   1.000
_cell.angle_alpha   90.00
_cell.angle_beta   90.00
_cell.angle_gamma   90.00
#
_symmetry.space_group_name_H-M   'P 1'
#
loop_
_entity.id
_entity.type
_entity.pdbx_description
1 polymer ?
#
loop_
_entity_poly.entity_id
_entity_poly.type
_entity_poly.pdbx_seq_one_letter_code
_entity_poly.pdbx_strand_id
1 'polypeptide(L)'
;MLKNKTIVLAVTGSIAAYKIANLASMLKKLHADVQVLMTQNATNFINPITFETLTGNKCLVDTFDRNFQYSVEHVALAKRADVVLVAPASANVIGKIANGLADDMLTTTVMACRCHKIISPAMNTQMFENPIVQDNLAKLQRFGYEVIQPAHGYLACGDTGAGKMPEPETLLQYILKEVAFPKDLTGKRVLVTAGATRESIDPVRFITNHSSGKMGVAIAKAAMLRGAHTEDVRASMWSTCAMT
;
A
#
# COMPACT_ATOMS: atom_id res chain seq x y z
N MET A 1 17.98 0.39 -2.17
CA MET A 1 17.11 -0.78 -1.92
C MET A 1 16.18 -1.00 -3.12
N LEU A 2 15.57 0.04 -3.68
CA LEU A 2 14.64 -0.05 -4.81
C LEU A 2 15.22 0.43 -6.15
N LYS A 3 16.53 0.33 -6.33
CA LYS A 3 17.20 0.70 -7.59
C LYS A 3 16.65 -0.15 -8.74
N ASN A 4 16.31 0.50 -9.85
CA ASN A 4 15.67 -0.09 -11.04
C ASN A 4 14.25 -0.64 -10.82
N LYS A 5 13.57 -0.24 -9.74
CA LYS A 5 12.16 -0.54 -9.52
C LYS A 5 11.31 0.67 -9.86
N THR A 6 10.29 0.45 -10.71
CA THR A 6 9.31 1.47 -11.10
C THR A 6 8.05 1.31 -10.27
N ILE A 7 7.73 2.33 -9.48
CA ILE A 7 6.55 2.36 -8.60
C ILE A 7 5.58 3.39 -9.12
N VAL A 8 4.36 2.96 -9.38
CA VAL A 8 3.29 3.83 -9.84
C VAL A 8 2.40 4.22 -8.66
N LEU A 9 2.33 5.50 -8.36
CA LEU A 9 1.41 6.09 -7.38
C LEU A 9 0.21 6.68 -8.11
N ALA A 10 -0.94 6.09 -7.93
CA ALA A 10 -2.20 6.53 -8.52
C ALA A 10 -3.02 7.31 -7.48
N VAL A 11 -3.03 8.64 -7.61
CA VAL A 11 -3.61 9.57 -6.63
C VAL A 11 -4.99 10.01 -7.07
N THR A 12 -5.99 9.81 -6.20
CA THR A 12 -7.38 10.20 -6.49
C THR A 12 -7.87 11.36 -5.61
N GLY A 13 -9.05 11.89 -5.93
CA GLY A 13 -9.62 13.07 -5.26
C GLY A 13 -10.02 12.80 -3.81
N SER A 14 -9.10 13.04 -2.90
CA SER A 14 -9.31 12.98 -1.45
C SER A 14 -8.35 13.94 -0.75
N ILE A 15 -8.77 14.49 0.39
CA ILE A 15 -7.90 15.31 1.22
C ILE A 15 -6.62 14.58 1.62
N ALA A 16 -6.65 13.24 1.75
CA ALA A 16 -5.48 12.43 2.11
C ALA A 16 -4.38 12.42 1.02
N ALA A 17 -4.59 13.02 -0.16
CA ALA A 17 -3.61 13.11 -1.24
C ALA A 17 -2.29 13.76 -0.81
N TYR A 18 -2.32 14.71 0.15
CA TYR A 18 -1.08 15.35 0.66
C TYR A 18 -0.10 14.35 1.29
N LYS A 19 -0.59 13.26 1.88
CA LYS A 19 0.26 12.23 2.48
C LYS A 19 1.09 11.48 1.45
N ILE A 20 0.61 11.40 0.21
CA ILE A 20 1.30 10.69 -0.86
C ILE A 20 2.55 11.44 -1.32
N ALA A 21 2.62 12.76 -1.12
CA ALA A 21 3.85 13.52 -1.34
C ALA A 21 5.00 13.04 -0.43
N ASN A 22 4.69 12.76 0.86
CA ASN A 22 5.67 12.17 1.78
C ASN A 22 6.09 10.77 1.32
N LEU A 23 5.14 9.92 0.92
CA LEU A 23 5.44 8.58 0.41
C LEU A 23 6.33 8.64 -0.83
N ALA A 24 6.03 9.54 -1.78
CA ALA A 24 6.87 9.75 -2.97
C ALA A 24 8.30 10.12 -2.60
N SER A 25 8.48 11.04 -1.64
CA SER A 25 9.80 11.41 -1.12
C SER A 25 10.53 10.24 -0.46
N MET A 26 9.82 9.41 0.34
CA MET A 26 10.40 8.23 0.97
C MET A 26 10.86 7.19 -0.07
N LEU A 27 10.09 6.95 -1.11
CA LEU A 27 10.43 6.04 -2.21
C LEU A 27 11.63 6.53 -3.02
N LYS A 28 11.72 7.84 -3.29
CA LYS A 28 12.89 8.45 -3.95
C LYS A 28 14.16 8.30 -3.13
N LYS A 29 14.09 8.46 -1.79
CA LYS A 29 15.24 8.20 -0.90
C LYS A 29 15.71 6.74 -0.95
N LEU A 30 14.82 5.81 -1.30
CA LEU A 30 15.17 4.40 -1.53
C LEU A 30 15.63 4.10 -2.96
N HIS A 31 15.81 5.14 -3.78
CA HIS A 31 16.24 5.09 -5.19
C HIS A 31 15.25 4.41 -6.14
N ALA A 32 13.94 4.47 -5.84
CA ALA A 32 12.91 4.03 -6.77
C ALA A 32 12.71 5.02 -7.92
N ASP A 33 12.32 4.51 -9.10
CA ASP A 33 11.69 5.31 -10.15
C ASP A 33 10.21 5.47 -9.80
N VAL A 34 9.83 6.66 -9.36
CA VAL A 34 8.45 6.95 -8.90
C VAL A 34 7.70 7.68 -9.99
N GLN A 35 6.64 7.07 -10.51
CA GLN A 35 5.74 7.63 -11.50
C GLN A 35 4.40 7.96 -10.83
N VAL A 36 3.86 9.15 -11.08
CA VAL A 36 2.62 9.60 -10.43
C VAL A 36 1.54 9.83 -11.48
N LEU A 37 0.41 9.19 -11.25
CA LEU A 37 -0.84 9.39 -11.99
C LEU A 37 -1.82 10.11 -11.08
N MET A 38 -2.53 11.10 -11.59
CA MET A 38 -3.56 11.80 -10.82
C MET A 38 -4.88 11.79 -11.60
N THR A 39 -5.98 11.63 -10.88
CA THR A 39 -7.29 11.99 -11.47
C THR A 39 -7.44 13.49 -11.51
N GLN A 40 -8.26 14.00 -12.43
CA GLN A 40 -8.58 15.44 -12.49
C GLN A 40 -9.08 15.97 -11.13
N ASN A 41 -9.87 15.18 -10.41
CA ASN A 41 -10.34 15.59 -9.08
C ASN A 41 -9.22 15.66 -8.03
N ALA A 42 -8.13 14.90 -8.19
CA ALA A 42 -7.01 14.98 -7.25
C ALA A 42 -6.27 16.31 -7.34
N THR A 43 -6.26 16.96 -8.50
CA THR A 43 -5.59 18.27 -8.71
C THR A 43 -6.20 19.39 -7.86
N ASN A 44 -7.44 19.23 -7.38
CA ASN A 44 -8.08 20.17 -6.46
C ASN A 44 -7.54 20.09 -5.03
N PHE A 45 -6.85 18.99 -4.66
CA PHE A 45 -6.30 18.76 -3.32
C PHE A 45 -4.80 18.95 -3.26
N ILE A 46 -4.09 18.63 -4.34
CA ILE A 46 -2.64 18.77 -4.44
C ILE A 46 -2.26 19.07 -5.90
N ASN A 47 -1.34 20.00 -6.10
CA ASN A 47 -0.92 20.37 -7.45
C ASN A 47 0.06 19.33 -8.01
N PRO A 48 -0.06 18.92 -9.30
CA PRO A 48 0.87 18.01 -9.97
C PRO A 48 2.35 18.41 -9.84
N ILE A 49 2.67 19.70 -9.85
CA ILE A 49 4.05 20.21 -9.71
C ILE A 49 4.71 19.74 -8.40
N THR A 50 3.93 19.47 -7.35
CA THR A 50 4.46 18.94 -6.09
C THR A 50 5.10 17.56 -6.32
N PHE A 51 4.44 16.70 -7.05
CA PHE A 51 4.97 15.37 -7.36
C PHE A 51 6.11 15.44 -8.37
N GLU A 52 6.02 16.29 -9.38
CA GLU A 52 7.09 16.50 -10.37
C GLU A 52 8.40 16.95 -9.69
N THR A 53 8.29 17.91 -8.77
CA THR A 53 9.45 18.39 -8.00
C THR A 53 10.05 17.29 -7.13
N LEU A 54 9.24 16.46 -6.48
CA LEU A 54 9.70 15.38 -5.59
C LEU A 54 10.29 14.19 -6.35
N THR A 55 9.71 13.85 -7.49
CA THR A 55 10.07 12.63 -8.22
C THR A 55 11.05 12.86 -9.35
N GLY A 56 11.11 14.08 -9.88
CA GLY A 56 11.84 14.40 -11.11
C GLY A 56 11.19 13.83 -12.37
N ASN A 57 9.96 13.31 -12.28
CA ASN A 57 9.19 12.76 -13.38
C ASN A 57 7.92 13.59 -13.60
N LYS A 58 7.44 13.66 -14.84
CA LYS A 58 6.16 14.31 -15.15
C LYS A 58 5.02 13.60 -14.43
N CYS A 59 4.12 14.38 -13.85
CA CYS A 59 2.87 13.87 -13.29
C CYS A 59 1.80 13.76 -14.37
N LEU A 60 1.26 12.57 -14.56
CA LEU A 60 0.31 12.29 -15.64
C LEU A 60 -1.13 12.48 -15.13
N VAL A 61 -1.85 13.42 -15.72
CA VAL A 61 -3.24 13.75 -15.36
C VAL A 61 -4.17 13.48 -16.54
N ASP A 62 -3.82 13.96 -17.72
CA ASP A 62 -4.63 13.86 -18.92
C ASP A 62 -4.16 12.72 -19.83
N THR A 63 -5.12 11.97 -20.36
CA THR A 63 -4.86 10.87 -21.30
C THR A 63 -4.40 11.39 -22.67
N PHE A 64 -4.81 12.60 -23.06
CA PHE A 64 -4.61 13.18 -24.40
C PHE A 64 -3.79 14.47 -24.36
N ASP A 65 -2.78 14.55 -23.51
CA ASP A 65 -1.84 15.67 -23.50
C ASP A 65 -1.08 15.72 -24.84
N ARG A 66 -1.23 16.83 -25.60
CA ARG A 66 -0.66 17.01 -26.93
C ARG A 66 0.86 17.19 -26.99
N ASN A 67 1.53 17.37 -25.85
CA ASN A 67 3.00 17.45 -25.75
C ASN A 67 3.68 16.07 -25.71
N PHE A 68 3.22 15.17 -26.45
CA PHE A 68 3.38 13.74 -26.50
C PHE A 68 4.56 13.35 -27.41
N GLN A 69 5.49 12.59 -26.90
CA GLN A 69 6.40 11.80 -27.73
C GLN A 69 5.70 10.48 -28.11
N TYR A 70 5.76 10.09 -29.36
CA TYR A 70 5.09 9.01 -30.09
C TYR A 70 4.87 7.64 -29.42
N SER A 71 4.91 7.52 -28.07
CA SER A 71 4.58 6.30 -27.35
C SER A 71 3.31 6.49 -26.51
N VAL A 72 2.43 5.52 -26.55
CA VAL A 72 1.21 5.51 -25.72
C VAL A 72 1.65 5.38 -24.26
N GLU A 73 1.74 6.53 -23.56
CA GLU A 73 2.38 6.65 -22.23
C GLU A 73 1.81 5.64 -21.21
N HIS A 74 0.49 5.45 -21.17
CA HIS A 74 -0.13 4.48 -20.26
C HIS A 74 0.30 3.04 -20.54
N VAL A 75 0.51 2.66 -21.82
CA VAL A 75 0.99 1.31 -22.18
C VAL A 75 2.47 1.13 -21.82
N ALA A 76 3.29 2.16 -22.10
CA ALA A 76 4.71 2.12 -21.76
C ALA A 76 4.92 2.03 -20.24
N LEU A 77 4.16 2.82 -19.47
CA LEU A 77 4.19 2.80 -18.02
C LEU A 77 3.67 1.47 -17.46
N ALA A 78 2.56 0.95 -17.99
CA ALA A 78 1.99 -0.32 -17.58
C ALA A 78 2.95 -1.52 -17.75
N LYS A 79 3.77 -1.50 -18.82
CA LYS A 79 4.79 -2.54 -19.05
C LYS A 79 5.99 -2.44 -18.12
N ARG A 80 6.33 -1.23 -17.66
CA ARG A 80 7.51 -0.94 -16.86
C ARG A 80 7.24 -1.02 -15.36
N ALA A 81 6.00 -0.86 -14.93
CA ALA A 81 5.60 -0.85 -13.52
C ALA A 81 5.89 -2.18 -12.82
N ASP A 82 6.59 -2.13 -11.68
CA ASP A 82 6.79 -3.27 -10.78
C ASP A 82 5.64 -3.41 -9.77
N VAL A 83 5.03 -2.29 -9.37
CA VAL A 83 3.87 -2.25 -8.48
C VAL A 83 3.06 -0.98 -8.70
N VAL A 84 1.75 -1.06 -8.55
CA VAL A 84 0.83 0.08 -8.56
C VAL A 84 0.19 0.21 -7.19
N LEU A 85 0.25 1.40 -6.61
CA LEU A 85 -0.50 1.77 -5.42
C LEU A 85 -1.54 2.83 -5.77
N VAL A 86 -2.81 2.51 -5.63
CA VAL A 86 -3.91 3.49 -5.71
C VAL A 86 -4.16 4.04 -4.31
N ALA A 87 -3.67 5.23 -4.04
CA ALA A 87 -3.76 5.88 -2.72
C ALA A 87 -3.70 7.42 -2.86
N PRO A 88 -4.61 8.13 -2.23
CA PRO A 88 -5.86 7.63 -1.66
C PRO A 88 -6.78 7.07 -2.74
N ALA A 89 -7.50 5.98 -2.46
CA ALA A 89 -8.50 5.42 -3.37
C ALA A 89 -9.90 5.88 -2.97
N SER A 90 -10.49 6.77 -3.77
CA SER A 90 -11.87 7.22 -3.57
C SER A 90 -12.88 6.16 -3.99
N ALA A 91 -14.10 6.19 -3.43
CA ALA A 91 -15.18 5.27 -3.79
C ALA A 91 -15.46 5.27 -5.31
N ASN A 92 -15.37 6.44 -5.95
CA ASN A 92 -15.54 6.57 -7.40
C ASN A 92 -14.51 5.72 -8.17
N VAL A 93 -13.23 5.88 -7.86
CA VAL A 93 -12.15 5.15 -8.56
C VAL A 93 -12.19 3.67 -8.24
N ILE A 94 -12.50 3.27 -7.00
CA ILE A 94 -12.73 1.87 -6.61
C ILE A 94 -13.84 1.28 -7.47
N GLY A 95 -14.98 1.97 -7.60
CA GLY A 95 -16.10 1.54 -8.42
C GLY A 95 -15.74 1.42 -9.91
N LYS A 96 -15.00 2.40 -10.46
CA LYS A 96 -14.53 2.35 -11.86
C LYS A 96 -13.64 1.13 -12.11
N ILE A 97 -12.59 0.93 -11.32
CA ILE A 97 -11.65 -0.19 -11.49
C ILE A 97 -12.39 -1.53 -11.32
N ALA A 98 -13.26 -1.66 -10.30
CA ALA A 98 -14.01 -2.88 -10.03
C ALA A 98 -14.97 -3.28 -11.18
N ASN A 99 -15.46 -2.29 -11.95
CA ASN A 99 -16.37 -2.52 -13.05
C ASN A 99 -15.74 -2.35 -14.44
N GLY A 100 -14.42 -2.22 -14.52
CA GLY A 100 -13.70 -2.20 -15.78
C GLY A 100 -13.84 -0.87 -16.55
N LEU A 101 -14.14 0.23 -15.87
CA LEU A 101 -14.23 1.57 -16.47
C LEU A 101 -12.84 2.21 -16.52
N ALA A 102 -12.41 2.60 -17.72
CA ALA A 102 -11.10 3.19 -18.01
C ALA A 102 -11.29 4.48 -18.82
N ASP A 103 -11.85 5.49 -18.19
CA ASP A 103 -12.24 6.76 -18.81
C ASP A 103 -11.26 7.91 -18.52
N ASP A 104 -10.21 7.64 -17.76
CA ASP A 104 -9.13 8.59 -17.45
C ASP A 104 -7.75 7.92 -17.50
N MET A 105 -6.67 8.72 -17.45
CA MET A 105 -5.29 8.23 -17.53
C MET A 105 -4.96 7.24 -16.42
N LEU A 106 -5.45 7.48 -15.20
CA LEU A 106 -5.19 6.65 -14.05
C LEU A 106 -5.84 5.27 -14.21
N THR A 107 -7.15 5.23 -14.45
CA THR A 107 -7.91 3.98 -14.57
C THR A 107 -7.47 3.15 -15.78
N THR A 108 -7.17 3.79 -16.91
CA THR A 108 -6.62 3.15 -18.10
C THR A 108 -5.27 2.50 -17.81
N THR A 109 -4.35 3.21 -17.13
CA THR A 109 -3.03 2.67 -16.79
C THR A 109 -3.14 1.52 -15.79
N VAL A 110 -3.92 1.68 -14.71
CA VAL A 110 -4.14 0.63 -13.71
C VAL A 110 -4.67 -0.64 -14.34
N MET A 111 -5.61 -0.51 -15.29
CA MET A 111 -6.18 -1.65 -16.00
C MET A 111 -5.17 -2.32 -16.92
N ALA A 112 -4.31 -1.57 -17.60
CA ALA A 112 -3.28 -2.10 -18.49
C ALA A 112 -2.10 -2.77 -17.75
N CYS A 113 -1.87 -2.43 -16.47
CA CYS A 113 -0.78 -2.99 -15.66
C CYS A 113 -0.99 -4.48 -15.37
N ARG A 114 0.10 -5.26 -15.52
CA ARG A 114 0.15 -6.68 -15.15
C ARG A 114 0.77 -6.93 -13.77
N CYS A 115 1.47 -5.93 -13.23
CA CYS A 115 2.10 -6.02 -11.91
C CYS A 115 1.06 -6.07 -10.78
N HIS A 116 1.53 -6.33 -9.56
CA HIS A 116 0.70 -6.33 -8.37
C HIS A 116 0.09 -4.93 -8.12
N LYS A 117 -1.17 -4.92 -7.72
CA LYS A 117 -1.94 -3.69 -7.52
C LYS A 117 -2.47 -3.63 -6.09
N ILE A 118 -2.20 -2.52 -5.44
CA ILE A 118 -2.56 -2.26 -4.05
C ILE A 118 -3.56 -1.11 -4.01
N ILE A 119 -4.63 -1.27 -3.28
CA ILE A 119 -5.70 -0.26 -3.11
C ILE A 119 -5.72 0.18 -1.65
N SER A 120 -5.58 1.48 -1.41
CA SER A 120 -5.73 2.08 -0.08
C SER A 120 -6.96 2.98 -0.04
N PRO A 121 -8.11 2.48 0.41
CA PRO A 121 -9.34 3.26 0.50
C PRO A 121 -9.18 4.48 1.40
N ALA A 122 -9.80 5.61 0.98
CA ALA A 122 -9.83 6.83 1.78
C ALA A 122 -11.14 7.59 1.49
N MET A 123 -12.07 7.52 2.44
CA MET A 123 -13.38 8.14 2.32
C MET A 123 -14.04 8.29 3.70
N ASN A 124 -15.19 8.96 3.76
CA ASN A 124 -16.02 9.01 4.96
C ASN A 124 -16.47 7.60 5.38
N THR A 125 -16.66 7.38 6.68
CA THR A 125 -17.05 6.08 7.26
C THR A 125 -18.32 5.51 6.62
N GLN A 126 -19.36 6.32 6.48
CA GLN A 126 -20.62 5.91 5.86
C GLN A 126 -20.43 5.42 4.42
N MET A 127 -19.56 6.10 3.66
CA MET A 127 -19.20 5.68 2.30
C MET A 127 -18.42 4.37 2.31
N PHE A 128 -17.49 4.23 3.25
CA PHE A 128 -16.69 3.00 3.36
C PHE A 128 -17.56 1.80 3.74
N GLU A 129 -18.46 1.97 4.70
CA GLU A 129 -19.39 0.91 5.16
C GLU A 129 -20.53 0.64 4.18
N ASN A 130 -20.70 1.46 3.14
CA ASN A 130 -21.74 1.24 2.13
C ASN A 130 -21.58 -0.11 1.46
N PRO A 131 -22.64 -0.96 1.40
CA PRO A 131 -22.58 -2.29 0.83
C PRO A 131 -22.05 -2.35 -0.60
N ILE A 132 -22.33 -1.34 -1.42
CA ILE A 132 -21.85 -1.25 -2.80
C ILE A 132 -20.32 -1.06 -2.83
N VAL A 133 -19.77 -0.25 -1.92
CA VAL A 133 -18.32 -0.03 -1.82
C VAL A 133 -17.63 -1.29 -1.30
N GLN A 134 -18.22 -1.96 -0.30
CA GLN A 134 -17.69 -3.21 0.24
C GLN A 134 -17.72 -4.34 -0.81
N ASP A 135 -18.78 -4.45 -1.61
CA ASP A 135 -18.85 -5.41 -2.72
C ASP A 135 -17.78 -5.12 -3.78
N ASN A 136 -17.58 -3.85 -4.16
CA ASN A 136 -16.53 -3.45 -5.09
C ASN A 136 -15.13 -3.79 -4.56
N LEU A 137 -14.87 -3.58 -3.27
CA LEU A 137 -13.59 -3.95 -2.65
C LEU A 137 -13.39 -5.47 -2.64
N ALA A 138 -14.42 -6.24 -2.26
CA ALA A 138 -14.39 -7.70 -2.29
C ALA A 138 -14.20 -8.23 -3.73
N LYS A 139 -14.81 -7.58 -4.71
CA LYS A 139 -14.62 -7.89 -6.13
C LYS A 139 -13.18 -7.66 -6.57
N LEU A 140 -12.56 -6.53 -6.18
CA LEU A 140 -11.15 -6.26 -6.47
C LEU A 140 -10.24 -7.30 -5.85
N GLN A 141 -10.48 -7.70 -4.60
CA GLN A 141 -9.70 -8.77 -3.93
C GLN A 141 -9.80 -10.10 -4.69
N ARG A 142 -11.01 -10.49 -5.17
CA ARG A 142 -11.18 -11.68 -6.00
C ARG A 142 -10.39 -11.64 -7.31
N PHE A 143 -10.14 -10.44 -7.84
CA PHE A 143 -9.30 -10.23 -9.03
C PHE A 143 -7.82 -10.02 -8.71
N GLY A 144 -7.37 -10.29 -7.48
CA GLY A 144 -5.97 -10.27 -7.09
C GLY A 144 -5.41 -8.89 -6.72
N TYR A 145 -6.28 -7.91 -6.45
CA TYR A 145 -5.85 -6.64 -5.86
C TYR A 145 -5.67 -6.81 -4.36
N GLU A 146 -4.58 -6.30 -3.81
CA GLU A 146 -4.39 -6.20 -2.36
C GLU A 146 -5.09 -4.96 -1.84
N VAL A 147 -6.09 -5.14 -0.96
CA VAL A 147 -6.82 -4.03 -0.35
C VAL A 147 -6.30 -3.80 1.05
N ILE A 148 -5.69 -2.63 1.28
CA ILE A 148 -5.24 -2.22 2.61
C ILE A 148 -6.45 -1.78 3.42
N GLN A 149 -6.64 -2.36 4.59
CA GLN A 149 -7.69 -1.93 5.49
C GLN A 149 -7.44 -0.49 5.95
N PRO A 150 -8.45 0.40 5.87
CA PRO A 150 -8.31 1.75 6.35
C PRO A 150 -8.12 1.76 7.88
N ALA A 151 -7.39 2.75 8.35
CA ALA A 151 -7.22 2.97 9.78
C ALA A 151 -8.52 3.51 10.40
N HIS A 152 -8.72 3.20 11.68
CA HIS A 152 -9.73 3.85 12.50
C HIS A 152 -9.17 5.15 13.09
N GLY A 153 -9.99 6.19 13.15
CA GLY A 153 -9.59 7.44 13.77
C GLY A 153 -10.45 8.62 13.37
N TYR A 154 -10.01 9.81 13.78
CA TYR A 154 -10.65 11.07 13.44
C TYR A 154 -10.47 11.37 11.95
N LEU A 155 -11.58 11.64 11.27
CA LEU A 155 -11.65 11.96 9.85
C LEU A 155 -11.76 13.48 9.64
N ALA A 156 -11.39 13.95 8.47
CA ALA A 156 -11.46 15.38 8.13
C ALA A 156 -12.89 15.96 8.15
N CYS A 157 -13.92 15.12 8.08
CA CYS A 157 -15.32 15.51 8.21
C CYS A 157 -15.79 15.70 9.66
N GLY A 158 -14.92 15.44 10.67
CA GLY A 158 -15.27 15.54 12.08
C GLY A 158 -15.76 14.23 12.71
N ASP A 159 -15.99 13.18 11.91
CA ASP A 159 -16.42 11.87 12.39
C ASP A 159 -15.24 11.03 12.87
N THR A 160 -15.51 10.05 13.73
CA THR A 160 -14.55 9.02 14.13
C THR A 160 -15.02 7.66 13.63
N GLY A 161 -14.15 6.96 12.88
CA GLY A 161 -14.53 5.66 12.33
C GLY A 161 -13.51 5.09 11.37
N ALA A 162 -13.91 4.06 10.63
CA ALA A 162 -13.14 3.47 9.54
C ALA A 162 -13.21 4.37 8.30
N GLY A 163 -12.15 4.35 7.48
CA GLY A 163 -12.10 5.12 6.22
C GLY A 163 -10.88 6.03 6.11
N LYS A 164 -10.09 6.16 7.17
CA LYS A 164 -8.84 6.93 7.18
C LYS A 164 -7.74 6.17 6.44
N MET A 165 -7.14 6.81 5.43
CA MET A 165 -5.96 6.24 4.79
C MET A 165 -4.84 6.03 5.81
N PRO A 166 -4.19 4.86 5.84
CA PRO A 166 -3.02 4.61 6.67
C PRO A 166 -1.90 5.64 6.45
N GLU A 167 -0.97 5.70 7.39
CA GLU A 167 0.16 6.63 7.29
C GLU A 167 1.14 6.18 6.19
N PRO A 168 1.93 7.11 5.61
CA PRO A 168 2.86 6.82 4.51
C PRO A 168 3.82 5.67 4.80
N GLU A 169 4.26 5.53 6.06
CA GLU A 169 5.15 4.46 6.50
C GLU A 169 4.51 3.08 6.34
N THR A 170 3.22 2.97 6.64
CA THR A 170 2.46 1.73 6.45
C THR A 170 2.33 1.40 4.97
N LEU A 171 1.95 2.38 4.14
CA LEU A 171 1.87 2.20 2.68
C LEU A 171 3.22 1.78 2.09
N LEU A 172 4.32 2.38 2.58
CA LEU A 172 5.67 1.98 2.19
C LEU A 172 5.95 0.50 2.50
N GLN A 173 5.52 -0.02 3.65
CA GLN A 173 5.74 -1.43 3.99
C GLN A 173 5.05 -2.37 2.99
N TYR A 174 3.82 -2.04 2.55
CA TYR A 174 3.12 -2.82 1.52
C TYR A 174 3.88 -2.82 0.18
N ILE A 175 4.39 -1.66 -0.25
CA ILE A 175 5.22 -1.57 -1.46
C ILE A 175 6.51 -2.40 -1.29
N LEU A 176 7.21 -2.26 -0.16
CA LEU A 176 8.44 -3.00 0.12
C LEU A 176 8.20 -4.50 0.19
N LYS A 177 7.09 -4.92 0.81
CA LYS A 177 6.67 -6.32 0.83
C LYS A 177 6.64 -6.89 -0.59
N GLU A 178 6.21 -6.11 -1.59
CA GLU A 178 6.08 -6.60 -2.95
C GLU A 178 7.40 -6.56 -3.74
N VAL A 179 8.14 -5.46 -3.69
CA VAL A 179 9.24 -5.21 -4.64
C VAL A 179 10.65 -5.24 -4.05
N ALA A 180 10.80 -5.22 -2.72
CA ALA A 180 12.11 -5.00 -2.09
C ALA A 180 13.08 -6.18 -2.24
N PHE A 181 12.56 -7.41 -2.24
CA PHE A 181 13.35 -8.63 -2.26
C PHE A 181 12.79 -9.67 -3.21
N PRO A 182 13.65 -10.56 -3.75
CA PRO A 182 13.19 -11.76 -4.45
C PRO A 182 12.28 -12.60 -3.55
N LYS A 183 11.22 -13.19 -4.13
CA LYS A 183 10.27 -14.04 -3.41
C LYS A 183 10.74 -15.50 -3.34
N ASP A 184 11.96 -15.71 -2.89
CA ASP A 184 12.65 -17.02 -2.84
C ASP A 184 12.15 -17.93 -1.70
N LEU A 185 11.36 -17.40 -0.77
CA LEU A 185 10.71 -18.17 0.30
C LEU A 185 9.22 -18.40 0.05
N THR A 186 8.72 -18.17 -1.16
CA THR A 186 7.33 -18.45 -1.51
C THR A 186 6.95 -19.89 -1.23
N GLY A 187 5.79 -20.10 -0.59
CA GLY A 187 5.29 -21.41 -0.18
C GLY A 187 5.98 -22.01 1.07
N LYS A 188 6.94 -21.30 1.66
CA LYS A 188 7.55 -21.72 2.94
C LYS A 188 6.76 -21.13 4.11
N ARG A 189 6.56 -21.96 5.13
CA ARG A 189 6.03 -21.53 6.44
C ARG A 189 7.22 -21.36 7.38
N VAL A 190 7.34 -20.18 7.99
CA VAL A 190 8.43 -19.82 8.90
C VAL A 190 7.84 -19.46 10.25
N LEU A 191 8.11 -20.29 11.24
CA LEU A 191 7.76 -20.04 12.64
C LEU A 191 8.92 -19.32 13.31
N VAL A 192 8.65 -18.18 13.91
CA VAL A 192 9.64 -17.37 14.62
C VAL A 192 9.22 -17.17 16.06
N THR A 193 10.08 -17.57 17.00
CA THR A 193 9.87 -17.25 18.42
C THR A 193 10.48 -15.88 18.74
N ALA A 194 9.70 -15.00 19.37
CA ALA A 194 10.15 -13.66 19.72
C ALA A 194 9.78 -13.29 21.15
N GLY A 195 10.70 -12.71 21.89
CA GLY A 195 10.49 -12.25 23.26
C GLY A 195 11.25 -13.07 24.30
N ALA A 196 10.98 -12.71 25.56
CA ALA A 196 11.56 -13.40 26.70
C ALA A 196 10.85 -14.72 26.98
N THR A 197 11.61 -15.76 27.26
CA THR A 197 11.08 -17.00 27.86
C THR A 197 10.89 -16.82 29.34
N ARG A 198 9.90 -17.51 29.90
CA ARG A 198 9.63 -17.53 31.34
C ARG A 198 9.58 -18.96 31.83
N GLU A 199 10.23 -19.20 32.95
CA GLU A 199 10.17 -20.47 33.66
C GLU A 199 9.68 -20.21 35.07
N SER A 200 8.54 -20.79 35.46
CA SER A 200 7.91 -20.58 36.76
C SER A 200 8.67 -21.33 37.83
N ILE A 201 9.01 -20.62 38.91
CA ILE A 201 9.56 -21.21 40.14
C ILE A 201 8.40 -21.66 41.03
N ASP A 202 7.38 -20.83 41.15
CA ASP A 202 6.15 -21.05 41.89
C ASP A 202 4.99 -20.27 41.24
N PRO A 203 3.76 -20.29 41.72
CA PRO A 203 2.63 -19.58 41.14
C PRO A 203 2.81 -18.06 41.01
N VAL A 204 3.78 -17.48 41.72
CA VAL A 204 4.00 -16.02 41.79
C VAL A 204 5.32 -15.62 41.14
N ARG A 205 6.37 -16.41 41.30
CA ARG A 205 7.73 -16.06 40.86
C ARG A 205 8.15 -16.84 39.62
N PHE A 206 8.92 -16.18 38.74
CA PHE A 206 9.47 -16.80 37.54
C PHE A 206 10.85 -16.25 37.21
N ILE A 207 11.65 -17.06 36.56
CA ILE A 207 12.92 -16.64 35.94
C ILE A 207 12.61 -16.21 34.49
N THR A 208 13.19 -15.10 34.05
CA THR A 208 13.09 -14.60 32.69
C THR A 208 14.37 -13.90 32.27
N ASN A 209 14.53 -13.70 30.97
CA ASN A 209 15.60 -12.87 30.40
C ASN A 209 15.06 -11.50 29.95
N HIS A 210 15.94 -10.54 29.66
CA HIS A 210 15.59 -9.19 29.20
C HIS A 210 15.36 -9.09 27.68
N SER A 211 15.03 -10.19 27.01
CA SER A 211 14.79 -10.15 25.57
C SER A 211 13.55 -9.32 25.22
N SER A 212 13.73 -8.31 24.37
CA SER A 212 12.63 -7.48 23.85
C SER A 212 11.93 -8.10 22.62
N GLY A 213 12.41 -9.23 22.11
CA GLY A 213 11.88 -9.87 20.90
C GLY A 213 12.25 -9.18 19.57
N LYS A 214 12.95 -8.05 19.60
CA LYS A 214 13.28 -7.26 18.41
C LYS A 214 13.94 -8.08 17.29
N MET A 215 14.84 -9.01 17.64
CA MET A 215 15.53 -9.85 16.68
C MET A 215 14.56 -10.82 15.99
N GLY A 216 13.70 -11.50 16.78
CA GLY A 216 12.69 -12.40 16.22
C GLY A 216 11.72 -11.67 15.27
N VAL A 217 11.21 -10.52 15.69
CA VAL A 217 10.35 -9.67 14.83
C VAL A 217 11.08 -9.26 13.54
N ALA A 218 12.36 -8.90 13.62
CA ALA A 218 13.14 -8.56 12.44
C ALA A 218 13.33 -9.75 11.47
N ILE A 219 13.53 -10.96 12.02
CA ILE A 219 13.64 -12.20 11.23
C ILE A 219 12.29 -12.52 10.57
N ALA A 220 11.18 -12.46 11.32
CA ALA A 220 9.84 -12.68 10.78
C ALA A 220 9.54 -11.70 9.63
N LYS A 221 9.84 -10.41 9.83
CA LYS A 221 9.70 -9.39 8.80
C LYS A 221 10.57 -9.67 7.57
N ALA A 222 11.80 -10.07 7.74
CA ALA A 222 12.71 -10.42 6.63
C ALA A 222 12.18 -11.63 5.84
N ALA A 223 11.68 -12.66 6.52
CA ALA A 223 11.08 -13.83 5.89
C ALA A 223 9.81 -13.48 5.11
N MET A 224 8.93 -12.66 5.70
CA MET A 224 7.71 -12.15 5.06
C MET A 224 8.03 -11.34 3.79
N LEU A 225 9.01 -10.44 3.83
CA LEU A 225 9.45 -9.65 2.67
C LEU A 225 9.98 -10.53 1.54
N ARG A 226 10.47 -11.73 1.83
CA ARG A 226 10.91 -12.74 0.87
C ARG A 226 9.81 -13.72 0.45
N GLY A 227 8.56 -13.47 0.84
CA GLY A 227 7.39 -14.23 0.42
C GLY A 227 7.03 -15.44 1.28
N ALA A 228 7.64 -15.62 2.46
CA ALA A 228 7.26 -16.67 3.39
C ALA A 228 5.92 -16.35 4.08
N HIS A 229 5.17 -17.39 4.41
CA HIS A 229 4.10 -17.30 5.40
C HIS A 229 4.74 -17.36 6.80
N THR A 230 4.65 -16.27 7.58
CA THR A 230 5.30 -16.17 8.88
C THR A 230 4.29 -16.22 10.01
N GLU A 231 4.59 -17.04 11.02
CA GLU A 231 3.86 -17.09 12.28
C GLU A 231 4.81 -16.61 13.39
N ASP A 232 4.38 -15.59 14.16
CA ASP A 232 5.16 -15.06 15.28
C ASP A 232 4.57 -15.58 16.60
N VAL A 233 5.36 -16.32 17.35
CA VAL A 233 5.00 -16.82 18.68
C VAL A 233 5.71 -15.99 19.73
N ARG A 234 4.97 -15.10 20.39
CA ARG A 234 5.47 -14.34 21.54
C ARG A 234 5.38 -15.18 22.80
N ALA A 235 6.51 -15.41 23.46
CA ALA A 235 6.63 -16.27 24.63
C ALA A 235 5.79 -15.84 25.87
N SER A 236 5.21 -14.65 25.87
CA SER A 236 4.42 -14.12 27.00
C SER A 236 2.90 -14.17 26.84
N MET A 237 2.37 -14.55 25.68
CA MET A 237 0.91 -14.69 25.47
C MET A 237 0.66 -15.71 24.37
N TRP A 238 -0.13 -16.73 24.66
CA TRP A 238 -0.75 -17.62 23.69
C TRP A 238 -1.79 -16.83 22.89
N SER A 239 -1.36 -15.92 22.06
CA SER A 239 -2.24 -15.29 21.06
C SER A 239 -1.58 -15.44 19.72
N THR A 240 -2.13 -16.34 18.93
CA THR A 240 -1.88 -16.44 17.50
C THR A 240 -2.22 -15.10 16.86
N CYS A 241 -1.25 -14.24 16.65
CA CYS A 241 -1.42 -13.07 15.80
C CYS A 241 -1.14 -13.52 14.37
N ALA A 242 -2.15 -14.08 13.73
CA ALA A 242 -2.18 -14.21 12.29
C ALA A 242 -2.22 -12.78 11.75
N MET A 243 -1.11 -12.28 11.19
CA MET A 243 -1.15 -11.12 10.30
C MET A 243 -1.74 -11.60 8.98
N THR A 244 -3.08 -11.58 8.91
CA THR A 244 -3.83 -11.63 7.64
C THR A 244 -3.72 -10.30 6.92
#